data_42cd2a2dcaa5cb2568b70032f863bddd
#
_entry.id   42cd2a2dcaa5cb2568b70032f863bddd
#
_cell.length_a   1.000
_cell.length_b   1.000
_cell.length_c   1.000
_cell.angle_alpha   90.00
_cell.angle_beta   90.00
_cell.angle_gamma   90.00
#
_symmetry.space_group_name_H-M   'P 1'
#
loop_
_entity.id
_entity.type
_entity.pdbx_description
1 polymer ?
#
loop_
_entity_poly.entity_id
_entity_poly.type
_entity_poly.pdbx_seq_one_letter_code
_entity_poly.pdbx_strand_id
1 'polypeptide(L)'
;CAAKNPCNPCAAKNPCNPCGASNPCGPCGAAAAPVELTTAEAVAVYNCLKGEMKSAYAKSGNKYASVFLNWKNYAKQPYVSGTHGERYVLNYANEKAANYGKYENAGKMAPGAVTAKNSFTVNGKGQVSVGPLFLMEKHNAGFNGNSHDWQYTLIMPNGQTVGTTNGKGKSSVKFCYECHNAVAEDQDAMMFLPEELRVN
;
A
#
# COMPACT_ATOMS: atom_id res chain seq x y z
N CYS A 1 -17.53 23.98 -3.68
CA CYS A 1 -16.25 24.10 -4.40
C CYS A 1 -15.34 22.99 -3.88
N ALA A 2 -15.20 21.89 -4.64
CA ALA A 2 -14.23 20.84 -4.31
C ALA A 2 -12.82 21.41 -4.50
N ALA A 3 -11.99 21.35 -3.48
CA ALA A 3 -10.58 21.71 -3.56
C ALA A 3 -9.93 20.92 -4.70
N LYS A 4 -9.29 21.62 -5.64
CA LYS A 4 -8.57 20.99 -6.74
C LYS A 4 -7.42 20.16 -6.12
N ASN A 5 -7.49 18.84 -6.25
CA ASN A 5 -6.40 17.97 -5.84
C ASN A 5 -5.19 18.23 -6.75
N PRO A 6 -4.08 18.80 -6.25
CA PRO A 6 -2.90 19.14 -7.06
C PRO A 6 -2.19 17.90 -7.62
N CYS A 7 -2.50 16.72 -7.09
CA CYS A 7 -1.91 15.45 -7.51
C CYS A 7 -2.73 14.72 -8.59
N ASN A 8 -3.77 15.35 -9.13
CA ASN A 8 -4.57 14.76 -10.20
C ASN A 8 -3.90 15.02 -11.57
N PRO A 9 -3.31 14.01 -12.21
CA PRO A 9 -2.65 14.18 -13.51
C PRO A 9 -3.62 14.57 -14.63
N CYS A 10 -4.93 14.30 -14.45
CA CYS A 10 -5.97 14.65 -15.43
C CYS A 10 -6.58 16.05 -15.19
N ALA A 11 -6.25 16.76 -14.11
CA ALA A 11 -6.81 18.08 -13.80
C ALA A 11 -6.00 19.24 -14.35
N ALA A 12 -4.76 19.03 -14.75
CA ALA A 12 -3.94 20.06 -15.38
C ALA A 12 -4.27 20.13 -16.88
N LYS A 13 -4.38 21.34 -17.43
CA LYS A 13 -4.32 21.59 -18.87
C LYS A 13 -2.89 21.27 -19.35
N ASN A 14 -2.53 20.00 -19.35
CA ASN A 14 -1.25 19.51 -19.79
C ASN A 14 -1.45 18.91 -21.19
N PRO A 15 -0.65 19.27 -22.22
CA PRO A 15 -0.75 18.73 -23.56
C PRO A 15 -0.53 17.20 -23.63
N CYS A 16 -0.11 16.58 -22.53
CA CYS A 16 0.03 15.11 -22.38
C CYS A 16 -1.15 14.47 -21.64
N ASN A 17 -2.34 15.10 -21.60
CA ASN A 17 -3.51 14.54 -20.92
C ASN A 17 -4.15 13.41 -21.76
N PRO A 18 -3.97 12.11 -21.43
CA PRO A 18 -4.59 11.02 -22.14
C PRO A 18 -6.11 10.95 -21.94
N CYS A 19 -6.66 11.71 -20.98
CA CYS A 19 -8.11 11.76 -20.71
C CYS A 19 -8.87 12.79 -21.55
N GLY A 20 -8.26 13.36 -22.58
CA GLY A 20 -8.84 14.43 -23.41
C GLY A 20 -9.81 13.98 -24.50
N ALA A 21 -10.19 12.71 -24.60
CA ALA A 21 -11.19 12.25 -25.53
C ALA A 21 -12.60 12.37 -24.91
N SER A 22 -13.25 13.51 -25.16
CA SER A 22 -14.67 13.70 -24.91
C SER A 22 -15.48 12.74 -25.78
N ASN A 23 -16.10 11.74 -25.18
CA ASN A 23 -17.15 10.97 -25.79
C ASN A 23 -18.50 11.41 -25.18
N PRO A 24 -19.30 12.27 -25.86
CA PRO A 24 -20.48 12.88 -25.26
C PRO A 24 -21.73 11.99 -25.22
N CYS A 25 -21.67 10.73 -25.69
CA CYS A 25 -22.82 9.85 -25.81
C CYS A 25 -22.52 8.40 -25.40
N GLY A 26 -22.03 8.18 -24.17
CA GLY A 26 -22.03 6.84 -23.58
C GLY A 26 -23.32 6.60 -22.77
N PRO A 27 -23.91 5.38 -22.77
CA PRO A 27 -25.10 5.08 -21.98
C PRO A 27 -24.82 5.27 -20.50
N CYS A 28 -25.73 5.93 -19.78
CA CYS A 28 -25.69 6.11 -18.35
C CYS A 28 -25.58 4.75 -17.64
N GLY A 29 -24.49 4.48 -16.91
CA GLY A 29 -24.49 3.41 -15.93
C GLY A 29 -23.29 2.48 -15.83
N ALA A 30 -22.33 2.49 -16.75
CA ALA A 30 -21.10 1.72 -16.54
C ALA A 30 -20.10 2.57 -15.74
N ALA A 31 -19.71 2.11 -14.56
CA ALA A 31 -18.53 2.67 -13.88
C ALA A 31 -17.36 2.60 -14.84
N ALA A 32 -16.76 3.76 -15.16
CA ALA A 32 -15.61 3.78 -16.04
C ALA A 32 -14.52 2.88 -15.48
N ALA A 33 -13.95 2.00 -16.32
CA ALA A 33 -12.85 1.12 -15.91
C ALA A 33 -11.73 1.94 -15.25
N PRO A 34 -11.02 1.37 -14.25
CA PRO A 34 -9.85 2.03 -13.67
C PRO A 34 -8.89 2.46 -14.77
N VAL A 35 -8.37 3.69 -14.66
CA VAL A 35 -7.33 4.16 -15.58
C VAL A 35 -6.02 3.54 -15.14
N GLU A 36 -5.42 2.74 -16.00
CA GLU A 36 -4.09 2.22 -15.78
C GLU A 36 -3.06 3.31 -16.12
N LEU A 37 -2.22 3.64 -15.14
CA LEU A 37 -1.15 4.62 -15.31
C LEU A 37 0.08 3.96 -15.95
N THR A 38 0.76 4.69 -16.82
CA THR A 38 2.14 4.34 -17.19
C THR A 38 3.03 4.40 -15.96
N THR A 39 4.18 3.71 -16.00
CA THR A 39 5.18 3.76 -14.92
C THR A 39 5.55 5.20 -14.53
N ALA A 40 5.79 6.07 -15.51
CA ALA A 40 6.17 7.46 -15.26
C ALA A 40 5.07 8.25 -14.55
N GLU A 41 3.82 8.05 -14.96
CA GLU A 41 2.66 8.66 -14.30
C GLU A 41 2.48 8.15 -12.88
N ALA A 42 2.59 6.84 -12.65
CA ALA A 42 2.47 6.25 -11.33
C ALA A 42 3.54 6.78 -10.36
N VAL A 43 4.78 6.93 -10.83
CA VAL A 43 5.88 7.54 -10.06
C VAL A 43 5.60 9.02 -9.77
N ALA A 44 5.13 9.78 -10.75
CA ALA A 44 4.81 11.20 -10.58
C ALA A 44 3.67 11.39 -9.56
N VAL A 45 2.60 10.61 -9.68
CA VAL A 45 1.47 10.60 -8.75
C VAL A 45 1.93 10.25 -7.33
N TYR A 46 2.72 9.19 -7.19
CA TYR A 46 3.23 8.79 -5.89
C TYR A 46 4.07 9.89 -5.24
N ASN A 47 4.98 10.52 -5.97
CA ASN A 47 5.82 11.60 -5.45
C ASN A 47 5.00 12.82 -5.02
N CYS A 48 3.91 13.11 -5.72
CA CYS A 48 2.97 14.15 -5.34
C CYS A 48 2.23 13.81 -4.03
N LEU A 49 1.80 12.54 -3.87
CA LEU A 49 1.00 12.10 -2.72
C LEU A 49 1.81 11.82 -1.45
N LYS A 50 3.14 11.65 -1.52
CA LYS A 50 3.97 11.24 -0.35
C LYS A 50 3.76 12.11 0.88
N GLY A 51 3.69 13.42 0.72
CA GLY A 51 3.47 14.37 1.82
C GLY A 51 2.09 14.21 2.47
N GLU A 52 1.06 14.03 1.63
CA GLU A 52 -0.31 13.79 2.09
C GLU A 52 -0.40 12.44 2.82
N MET A 53 0.15 11.37 2.25
CA MET A 53 0.21 10.03 2.87
C MET A 53 0.82 10.09 4.27
N LYS A 54 1.99 10.75 4.41
CA LYS A 54 2.67 10.91 5.69
C LYS A 54 1.76 11.59 6.72
N SER A 55 1.17 12.71 6.34
CA SER A 55 0.32 13.50 7.23
C SER A 55 -0.98 12.78 7.58
N ALA A 56 -1.56 12.08 6.62
CA ALA A 56 -2.81 11.35 6.75
C ALA A 56 -2.68 10.18 7.72
N TYR A 57 -1.69 9.31 7.49
CA TYR A 57 -1.49 8.13 8.34
C TYR A 57 -0.97 8.47 9.74
N ALA A 58 -0.19 9.53 9.90
CA ALA A 58 0.29 9.99 11.20
C ALA A 58 -0.84 10.32 12.18
N LYS A 59 -2.00 10.74 11.70
CA LYS A 59 -3.20 11.01 12.51
C LYS A 59 -3.67 9.78 13.32
N SER A 60 -3.28 8.57 12.93
CA SER A 60 -3.60 7.34 13.66
C SER A 60 -2.89 7.23 15.00
N GLY A 61 -1.82 8.00 15.24
CA GLY A 61 -0.94 7.84 16.39
C GLY A 61 -0.07 6.58 16.36
N ASN A 62 -0.14 5.78 15.28
CA ASN A 62 0.72 4.60 15.15
C ASN A 62 2.18 5.04 14.93
N LYS A 63 3.09 4.47 15.74
CA LYS A 63 4.52 4.83 15.76
C LYS A 63 5.23 4.68 14.40
N TYR A 64 4.76 3.74 13.56
CA TYR A 64 5.37 3.47 12.26
C TYR A 64 4.79 4.34 11.13
N ALA A 65 3.53 4.78 11.28
CA ALA A 65 2.82 5.53 10.25
C ALA A 65 3.47 6.87 9.89
N SER A 66 4.23 7.46 10.81
CA SER A 66 4.95 8.72 10.59
C SER A 66 6.38 8.55 10.04
N VAL A 67 6.97 7.35 10.16
CA VAL A 67 8.39 7.13 9.89
C VAL A 67 8.68 6.16 8.74
N PHE A 68 7.73 5.32 8.31
CA PHE A 68 7.96 4.26 7.33
C PHE A 68 8.52 4.77 5.99
N LEU A 69 8.22 6.01 5.60
CA LEU A 69 8.77 6.61 4.38
C LEU A 69 10.29 6.85 4.42
N ASN A 70 10.90 6.76 5.61
CA ASN A 70 12.35 6.83 5.79
C ASN A 70 13.02 5.45 5.67
N TRP A 71 12.24 4.37 5.59
CA TRP A 71 12.75 3.01 5.45
C TRP A 71 13.15 2.71 4.00
N LYS A 72 13.90 1.63 3.81
CA LYS A 72 14.23 1.16 2.46
C LYS A 72 12.96 0.76 1.71
N ASN A 73 12.78 1.34 0.53
CA ASN A 73 11.76 0.91 -0.43
C ASN A 73 12.35 -0.24 -1.28
N TYR A 74 11.60 -1.32 -1.42
CA TYR A 74 12.00 -2.51 -2.17
C TYR A 74 11.29 -2.65 -3.52
N ALA A 75 10.41 -1.71 -3.87
CA ALA A 75 9.78 -1.64 -5.19
C ALA A 75 10.45 -0.57 -6.05
N LYS A 76 10.84 -0.91 -7.27
CA LYS A 76 11.41 0.06 -8.25
C LYS A 76 10.44 1.19 -8.56
N GLN A 77 9.15 0.89 -8.56
CA GLN A 77 8.06 1.80 -8.93
C GLN A 77 6.76 1.39 -8.24
N PRO A 78 5.75 2.29 -8.16
CA PRO A 78 4.41 1.88 -7.76
C PRO A 78 3.85 0.84 -8.75
N TYR A 79 3.20 -0.18 -8.22
CA TYR A 79 2.60 -1.24 -9.03
C TYR A 79 1.21 -1.61 -8.49
N VAL A 80 0.35 -2.12 -9.37
CA VAL A 80 -0.99 -2.55 -8.97
C VAL A 80 -0.93 -3.87 -8.21
N SER A 81 -1.47 -3.88 -7.00
CA SER A 81 -1.59 -5.07 -6.16
C SER A 81 -3.05 -5.53 -6.11
N GLY A 82 -3.37 -6.62 -6.83
CA GLY A 82 -4.72 -7.18 -6.87
C GLY A 82 -5.23 -7.62 -5.50
N THR A 83 -4.35 -8.18 -4.66
CA THR A 83 -4.70 -8.67 -3.31
C THR A 83 -4.91 -7.54 -2.28
N HIS A 84 -4.52 -6.32 -2.60
CA HIS A 84 -4.72 -5.14 -1.75
C HIS A 84 -5.78 -4.18 -2.33
N GLY A 85 -6.77 -4.73 -3.08
CA GLY A 85 -7.89 -3.98 -3.64
C GLY A 85 -7.53 -3.20 -4.90
N GLU A 86 -6.71 -3.79 -5.76
CA GLU A 86 -6.30 -3.23 -7.07
C GLU A 86 -5.75 -1.81 -6.97
N ARG A 87 -4.90 -1.59 -5.95
CA ARG A 87 -4.29 -0.29 -5.66
C ARG A 87 -2.85 -0.28 -6.13
N TYR A 88 -2.37 0.90 -6.53
CA TYR A 88 -0.94 1.15 -6.66
C TYR A 88 -0.30 1.14 -5.28
N VAL A 89 0.75 0.33 -5.11
CA VAL A 89 1.44 0.14 -3.82
C VAL A 89 2.94 0.27 -3.96
N LEU A 90 3.62 0.52 -2.84
CA LEU A 90 5.07 0.43 -2.65
C LEU A 90 5.36 -0.32 -1.36
N ASN A 91 6.49 -1.04 -1.32
CA ASN A 91 6.88 -1.91 -0.23
C ASN A 91 8.09 -1.35 0.52
N TYR A 92 7.90 -1.03 1.78
CA TYR A 92 8.94 -0.54 2.67
C TYR A 92 9.23 -1.57 3.77
N ALA A 93 10.47 -1.64 4.21
CA ALA A 93 10.85 -2.43 5.37
C ALA A 93 11.86 -1.66 6.23
N ASN A 94 11.69 -1.78 7.56
CA ASN A 94 12.62 -1.19 8.50
C ASN A 94 13.96 -1.97 8.52
N GLU A 95 14.95 -1.46 9.24
CA GLU A 95 16.28 -2.04 9.31
C GLU A 95 16.26 -3.49 9.84
N LYS A 96 15.41 -3.82 10.84
CA LYS A 96 15.26 -5.18 11.35
C LYS A 96 14.65 -6.15 10.34
N ALA A 97 13.94 -5.65 9.36
CA ALA A 97 13.38 -6.42 8.25
C ALA A 97 14.27 -6.36 6.98
N ALA A 98 15.56 -6.03 7.10
CA ALA A 98 16.46 -5.91 5.93
C ALA A 98 16.55 -7.20 5.09
N ASN A 99 16.33 -8.38 5.71
CA ASN A 99 16.24 -9.64 5.01
C ASN A 99 15.10 -9.69 3.97
N TYR A 100 14.12 -8.79 4.04
CA TYR A 100 13.08 -8.67 3.02
C TYR A 100 13.67 -8.58 1.60
N GLY A 101 14.83 -7.94 1.43
CA GLY A 101 15.51 -7.84 0.16
C GLY A 101 16.19 -9.12 -0.35
N LYS A 102 16.13 -10.20 0.42
CA LYS A 102 16.53 -11.55 -0.02
C LYS A 102 15.33 -12.32 -0.62
N TYR A 103 14.14 -11.71 -0.56
CA TYR A 103 12.88 -12.22 -1.09
C TYR A 103 12.59 -13.64 -0.60
N GLU A 104 12.37 -14.62 -1.47
CA GLU A 104 12.09 -16.00 -1.11
C GLU A 104 13.19 -16.66 -0.23
N ASN A 105 14.38 -16.07 -0.22
CA ASN A 105 15.50 -16.49 0.63
C ASN A 105 15.61 -15.65 1.93
N ALA A 106 14.58 -14.89 2.29
CA ALA A 106 14.62 -14.02 3.47
C ALA A 106 14.69 -14.79 4.78
N GLY A 107 14.16 -16.02 4.81
CA GLY A 107 14.01 -16.81 6.02
C GLY A 107 13.03 -16.18 7.01
N LYS A 108 13.07 -16.63 8.26
CA LYS A 108 12.23 -16.06 9.32
C LYS A 108 12.68 -14.67 9.71
N MET A 109 11.72 -13.76 9.86
CA MET A 109 11.96 -12.39 10.30
C MET A 109 12.19 -12.32 11.80
N ALA A 110 13.13 -11.48 12.21
CA ALA A 110 13.39 -11.24 13.62
C ALA A 110 12.27 -10.42 14.29
N PRO A 111 12.01 -10.58 15.59
CA PRO A 111 11.09 -9.71 16.32
C PRO A 111 11.46 -8.23 16.18
N GLY A 112 10.46 -7.40 15.91
CA GLY A 112 10.62 -5.99 15.59
C GLY A 112 10.93 -5.70 14.13
N ALA A 113 11.02 -6.72 13.25
CA ALA A 113 10.94 -6.51 11.81
C ALA A 113 9.58 -5.94 11.45
N VAL A 114 9.56 -4.87 10.67
CA VAL A 114 8.32 -4.23 10.24
C VAL A 114 8.37 -3.97 8.74
N THR A 115 7.29 -4.35 8.06
CA THR A 115 7.05 -3.97 6.69
C THR A 115 5.86 -3.04 6.59
N ALA A 116 5.89 -2.15 5.62
CA ALA A 116 4.83 -1.20 5.34
C ALA A 116 4.51 -1.18 3.85
N LYS A 117 3.23 -1.23 3.53
CA LYS A 117 2.75 -1.09 2.15
C LYS A 117 1.76 0.07 2.13
N ASN A 118 2.15 1.19 1.55
CA ASN A 118 1.26 2.32 1.33
C ASN A 118 0.58 2.21 -0.04
N SER A 119 -0.52 2.90 -0.22
CA SER A 119 -1.30 2.75 -1.44
C SER A 119 -1.98 4.02 -1.92
N PHE A 120 -2.30 4.05 -3.21
CA PHE A 120 -3.20 5.03 -3.81
C PHE A 120 -4.05 4.38 -4.90
N THR A 121 -5.13 5.04 -5.29
CA THR A 121 -6.02 4.61 -6.36
C THR A 121 -6.20 5.70 -7.39
N VAL A 122 -6.53 5.28 -8.61
CA VAL A 122 -6.95 6.18 -9.70
C VAL A 122 -8.31 5.68 -10.17
N ASN A 123 -9.32 6.54 -10.14
CA ASN A 123 -10.64 6.17 -10.63
C ASN A 123 -10.75 6.35 -12.16
N GLY A 124 -11.84 5.89 -12.76
CA GLY A 124 -12.08 6.01 -14.21
C GLY A 124 -12.16 7.45 -14.76
N LYS A 125 -12.13 8.46 -13.89
CA LYS A 125 -12.02 9.89 -14.25
C LYS A 125 -10.60 10.43 -14.10
N GLY A 126 -9.62 9.56 -13.81
CA GLY A 126 -8.25 9.95 -13.56
C GLY A 126 -8.02 10.66 -12.22
N GLN A 127 -8.99 10.65 -11.31
CA GLN A 127 -8.82 11.27 -10.00
C GLN A 127 -8.05 10.35 -9.07
N VAL A 128 -7.04 10.89 -8.43
CA VAL A 128 -6.14 10.16 -7.55
C VAL A 128 -6.58 10.34 -6.09
N SER A 129 -6.48 9.28 -5.31
CA SER A 129 -6.80 9.28 -3.88
C SER A 129 -5.80 8.44 -3.10
N VAL A 130 -5.36 8.94 -1.95
CA VAL A 130 -4.57 8.16 -0.99
C VAL A 130 -5.40 6.96 -0.53
N GLY A 131 -4.80 5.78 -0.55
CA GLY A 131 -5.39 4.55 -0.05
C GLY A 131 -4.95 4.22 1.38
N PRO A 132 -5.27 3.02 1.90
CA PRO A 132 -4.82 2.57 3.20
C PRO A 132 -3.30 2.35 3.28
N LEU A 133 -2.78 2.39 4.52
CA LEU A 133 -1.47 1.88 4.90
C LEU A 133 -1.66 0.52 5.56
N PHE A 134 -0.94 -0.48 5.05
CA PHE A 134 -0.88 -1.83 5.57
C PHE A 134 0.46 -2.03 6.28
N LEU A 135 0.44 -2.44 7.54
CA LEU A 135 1.63 -2.70 8.35
C LEU A 135 1.64 -4.15 8.81
N MET A 136 2.83 -4.76 8.79
CA MET A 136 3.10 -6.04 9.42
C MET A 136 4.29 -5.86 10.37
N GLU A 137 4.12 -6.20 11.64
CA GLU A 137 5.18 -6.19 12.67
C GLU A 137 5.38 -7.61 13.21
N LYS A 138 6.59 -8.13 13.13
CA LYS A 138 6.95 -9.42 13.72
C LYS A 138 7.15 -9.26 15.23
N HIS A 139 6.49 -10.09 16.00
CA HIS A 139 6.60 -10.17 17.46
C HIS A 139 7.40 -11.40 17.91
N ASN A 140 7.67 -11.48 19.22
CA ASN A 140 8.23 -12.66 19.81
C ASN A 140 7.28 -13.86 19.68
N ALA A 141 7.85 -15.07 19.72
CA ALA A 141 7.08 -16.30 19.72
C ALA A 141 6.01 -16.30 20.81
N GLY A 142 4.80 -16.77 20.44
CA GLY A 142 3.64 -16.81 21.32
C GLY A 142 2.76 -15.55 21.29
N PHE A 143 3.08 -14.56 20.45
CA PHE A 143 2.22 -13.39 20.29
C PHE A 143 0.85 -13.77 19.70
N ASN A 144 0.83 -14.51 18.59
CA ASN A 144 -0.39 -15.00 17.97
C ASN A 144 -0.08 -16.14 16.99
N GLY A 145 -0.39 -17.38 17.38
CA GLY A 145 -0.14 -18.57 16.54
C GLY A 145 -0.90 -18.56 15.22
N ASN A 146 -2.11 -17.95 15.16
CA ASN A 146 -2.89 -17.90 13.92
C ASN A 146 -2.29 -16.97 12.87
N SER A 147 -1.42 -16.05 13.27
CA SER A 147 -0.76 -15.10 12.37
C SER A 147 0.75 -15.32 12.30
N HIS A 148 1.27 -16.47 12.76
CA HIS A 148 2.70 -16.77 12.86
C HIS A 148 3.48 -15.63 13.54
N ASP A 149 2.92 -15.11 14.63
CA ASP A 149 3.45 -14.00 15.43
C ASP A 149 3.59 -12.67 14.68
N TRP A 150 2.90 -12.50 13.55
CA TRP A 150 2.79 -11.22 12.88
C TRP A 150 1.59 -10.41 13.39
N GLN A 151 1.82 -9.16 13.69
CA GLN A 151 0.79 -8.16 13.95
C GLN A 151 0.48 -7.41 12.65
N TYR A 152 -0.73 -7.54 12.17
CA TYR A 152 -1.26 -6.77 11.04
C TYR A 152 -1.98 -5.55 11.56
N THR A 153 -1.72 -4.38 10.97
CA THR A 153 -2.44 -3.15 11.28
C THR A 153 -2.85 -2.47 9.98
N LEU A 154 -4.12 -2.08 9.90
CA LEU A 154 -4.71 -1.39 8.75
C LEU A 154 -5.11 0.03 9.15
N ILE A 155 -4.53 1.03 8.47
CA ILE A 155 -4.77 2.47 8.74
C ILE A 155 -5.34 3.12 7.49
N MET A 156 -6.49 3.79 7.64
CA MET A 156 -7.15 4.52 6.56
C MET A 156 -6.53 5.90 6.33
N PRO A 157 -6.76 6.54 5.17
CA PRO A 157 -6.21 7.86 4.87
C PRO A 157 -6.67 8.99 5.81
N ASN A 158 -7.78 8.80 6.51
CA ASN A 158 -8.25 9.75 7.54
C ASN A 158 -7.54 9.58 8.89
N GLY A 159 -6.61 8.61 9.01
CA GLY A 159 -5.91 8.25 10.24
C GLY A 159 -6.66 7.22 11.11
N GLN A 160 -7.84 6.78 10.71
CA GLN A 160 -8.57 5.75 11.45
C GLN A 160 -7.85 4.40 11.34
N THR A 161 -7.50 3.78 12.46
CA THR A 161 -7.08 2.39 12.51
C THR A 161 -8.31 1.49 12.46
N VAL A 162 -8.45 0.72 11.36
CA VAL A 162 -9.54 -0.25 11.17
C VAL A 162 -9.41 -1.39 12.16
N GLY A 163 -8.19 -1.88 12.35
CA GLY A 163 -7.90 -2.94 13.30
C GLY A 163 -6.42 -3.23 13.43
N THR A 164 -6.10 -3.96 14.49
CA THR A 164 -4.75 -4.46 14.78
C THR A 164 -4.87 -5.87 15.37
N THR A 165 -4.07 -6.82 14.90
CA THR A 165 -4.02 -8.19 15.45
C THR A 165 -3.78 -8.15 16.95
N ASN A 166 -4.56 -8.90 17.72
CA ASN A 166 -4.60 -8.89 19.19
C ASN A 166 -4.98 -7.54 19.84
N GLY A 167 -5.41 -6.56 19.05
CA GLY A 167 -5.80 -5.24 19.53
C GLY A 167 -7.25 -4.88 19.18
N LYS A 168 -7.54 -3.58 19.24
CA LYS A 168 -8.85 -3.05 18.86
C LYS A 168 -9.12 -3.35 17.38
N GLY A 169 -10.34 -3.82 17.06
CA GLY A 169 -10.73 -4.14 15.70
C GLY A 169 -10.03 -5.37 15.10
N LYS A 170 -9.54 -6.30 15.94
CA LYS A 170 -8.81 -7.51 15.49
C LYS A 170 -9.56 -8.35 14.47
N SER A 171 -10.88 -8.44 14.57
CA SER A 171 -11.73 -9.16 13.61
C SER A 171 -11.70 -8.53 12.21
N SER A 172 -11.55 -7.22 12.13
CA SER A 172 -11.53 -6.47 10.87
C SER A 172 -10.21 -6.58 10.09
N VAL A 173 -9.19 -7.20 10.67
CA VAL A 173 -7.88 -7.47 10.03
C VAL A 173 -7.55 -8.96 9.98
N LYS A 174 -8.52 -9.81 10.32
CA LYS A 174 -8.37 -11.27 10.29
C LYS A 174 -8.02 -11.76 8.89
N PHE A 175 -8.66 -11.21 7.86
CA PHE A 175 -8.42 -11.55 6.47
C PHE A 175 -6.96 -11.33 6.03
N CYS A 176 -6.21 -10.42 6.69
CA CYS A 176 -4.81 -10.18 6.36
C CYS A 176 -3.99 -11.45 6.58
N TYR A 177 -3.99 -11.98 7.82
CA TYR A 177 -3.21 -13.19 8.09
C TYR A 177 -3.81 -14.46 7.46
N GLU A 178 -5.12 -14.53 7.26
CA GLU A 178 -5.71 -15.67 6.54
C GLU A 178 -5.18 -15.78 5.10
N CYS A 179 -4.98 -14.63 4.43
CA CYS A 179 -4.36 -14.62 3.11
C CYS A 179 -2.83 -14.89 3.20
N HIS A 180 -2.11 -14.19 4.09
CA HIS A 180 -0.67 -14.30 4.23
C HIS A 180 -0.21 -15.68 4.71
N ASN A 181 -1.06 -16.42 5.41
CA ASN A 181 -0.77 -17.80 5.85
C ASN A 181 -0.54 -18.78 4.69
N ALA A 182 -0.98 -18.46 3.47
CA ALA A 182 -0.70 -19.28 2.31
C ALA A 182 0.81 -19.50 2.04
N VAL A 183 1.67 -18.61 2.55
CA VAL A 183 3.14 -18.69 2.41
C VAL A 183 3.86 -18.69 3.76
N ALA A 184 3.17 -19.04 4.83
CA ALA A 184 3.73 -18.91 6.18
C ALA A 184 4.90 -19.87 6.44
N GLU A 185 4.79 -21.11 5.98
CA GLU A 185 5.82 -22.15 6.22
C GLU A 185 7.11 -21.86 5.45
N ASP A 186 6.98 -21.43 4.19
CA ASP A 186 8.14 -21.25 3.30
C ASP A 186 8.75 -19.85 3.43
N GLN A 187 7.92 -18.82 3.67
CA GLN A 187 8.31 -17.41 3.56
C GLN A 187 7.94 -16.60 4.81
N ASP A 188 7.71 -17.24 5.96
CA ASP A 188 7.31 -16.56 7.22
C ASP A 188 6.12 -15.60 7.02
N ALA A 189 5.12 -16.01 6.23
CA ALA A 189 3.95 -15.22 5.85
C ALA A 189 4.26 -13.93 5.03
N MET A 190 5.47 -13.83 4.46
CA MET A 190 5.87 -12.67 3.65
C MET A 190 5.55 -12.92 2.18
N MET A 191 4.59 -12.18 1.64
CA MET A 191 4.31 -12.16 0.19
C MET A 191 5.15 -11.08 -0.47
N PHE A 192 6.11 -11.48 -1.30
CA PHE A 192 7.00 -10.59 -2.01
C PHE A 192 6.36 -10.03 -3.28
N LEU A 193 6.87 -8.89 -3.73
CA LEU A 193 6.45 -8.30 -5.00
C LEU A 193 7.05 -9.08 -6.19
N PRO A 194 6.47 -8.95 -7.41
CA PRO A 194 6.98 -9.58 -8.63
C PRO A 194 8.47 -9.26 -8.87
N GLU A 195 9.21 -10.20 -9.42
CA GLU A 195 10.67 -10.10 -9.58
C GLU A 195 11.10 -8.88 -10.39
N GLU A 196 10.41 -8.58 -11.46
CA GLU A 196 10.67 -7.43 -12.34
C GLU A 196 10.55 -6.08 -11.65
N LEU A 197 9.82 -6.02 -10.53
CA LEU A 197 9.58 -4.82 -9.74
C LEU A 197 10.53 -4.66 -8.55
N ARG A 198 11.38 -5.64 -8.28
CA ARG A 198 12.30 -5.68 -7.13
C ARG A 198 13.48 -4.74 -7.29
N VAL A 199 13.84 -4.05 -6.23
CA VAL A 199 15.12 -3.38 -6.10
C VAL A 199 16.15 -4.41 -5.66
N ASN A 200 17.19 -4.59 -6.44
CA ASN A 200 18.33 -5.47 -6.15
C ASN A 200 19.32 -4.75 -5.21
#